data_5a7d169c18cd246b8d94cf28bf440497
#
_entry.id   5a7d169c18cd246b8d94cf28bf440497
#
_cell.length_a   1.000
_cell.length_b   1.000
_cell.length_c   1.000
_cell.angle_alpha   90.00
_cell.angle_beta   90.00
_cell.angle_gamma   90.00
#
_symmetry.space_group_name_H-M   'P 1'
#
loop_
_entity.id
_entity.type
_entity.pdbx_description
1 polymer ?
#
loop_
_entity_poly.entity_id
_entity_poly.type
_entity_poly.pdbx_seq_one_letter_code
_entity_poly.pdbx_strand_id
1 'polypeptide(L)'
;PVINTEHDEITPFNDTSRELMYYSSNQDLSMGFDIDYSSGFLNKWESSKPYSQINSIYDETYFSVISDTVSYFSSSRYNCSDSISCCSDIYVLKKAFSRDDKLKFSQKFELPINLYFHNDQPDCCTLDTTTNKDYYESYVDYYLLKNQYYDFNRNNQIISFFEDSLIKNFNKFNNLIDQIITLVRQGKSLSITIEGYASPLFESLYNQSLSKRRISSVKNYIESYDSYVLQQFFENDQIDIKLMPFGEYNSTLEIPKNKDEAIYNIEYILERKVRIRSVEVF
;
A
#
# COMPACT_ATOMS: atom_id res chain seq x y z
N PRO A 1 -17.69 -10.67 -14.51
CA PRO A 1 -16.76 -10.15 -13.52
C PRO A 1 -16.37 -11.27 -12.57
N VAL A 2 -15.13 -11.26 -12.09
CA VAL A 2 -14.57 -12.42 -11.35
C VAL A 2 -15.09 -12.48 -9.90
N ILE A 3 -15.46 -11.34 -9.31
CA ILE A 3 -15.99 -11.24 -7.94
C ILE A 3 -17.52 -11.31 -7.95
N ASN A 4 -18.16 -10.52 -8.80
CA ASN A 4 -19.63 -10.49 -8.85
C ASN A 4 -20.14 -11.71 -9.65
N THR A 5 -20.95 -12.51 -9.02
CA THR A 5 -21.57 -13.71 -9.59
C THR A 5 -23.06 -13.48 -9.90
N GLU A 6 -23.83 -14.53 -10.05
CA GLU A 6 -25.31 -14.47 -10.10
C GLU A 6 -25.96 -14.45 -8.71
N HIS A 7 -25.14 -14.51 -7.66
CA HIS A 7 -25.53 -14.48 -6.26
C HIS A 7 -25.30 -13.11 -5.62
N ASP A 8 -25.64 -12.96 -4.36
CA ASP A 8 -25.46 -11.71 -3.65
C ASP A 8 -24.04 -11.65 -3.04
N GLU A 9 -23.26 -10.65 -3.45
CA GLU A 9 -22.00 -10.29 -2.84
C GLU A 9 -22.19 -8.97 -2.07
N ILE A 10 -22.00 -9.02 -0.75
CA ILE A 10 -22.25 -7.89 0.15
C ILE A 10 -21.05 -7.62 1.07
N THR A 11 -21.09 -6.50 1.77
CA THR A 11 -20.11 -6.13 2.82
C THR A 11 -18.64 -6.23 2.39
N PRO A 12 -18.23 -5.61 1.27
CA PRO A 12 -16.86 -5.71 0.82
C PRO A 12 -15.90 -4.97 1.75
N PHE A 13 -14.74 -5.59 2.02
CA PHE A 13 -13.61 -4.99 2.72
C PHE A 13 -12.34 -5.15 1.88
N ASN A 14 -11.74 -4.03 1.49
CA ASN A 14 -10.53 -4.03 0.69
C ASN A 14 -9.29 -3.88 1.60
N ASP A 15 -8.55 -4.98 1.76
CA ASP A 15 -7.24 -4.97 2.41
C ASP A 15 -6.16 -4.64 1.38
N THR A 16 -5.88 -3.36 1.24
CA THR A 16 -4.89 -2.87 0.28
C THR A 16 -3.47 -3.32 0.61
N SER A 17 -3.18 -3.59 1.90
CA SER A 17 -1.85 -4.02 2.34
C SER A 17 -1.51 -5.44 1.90
N ARG A 18 -2.53 -6.29 1.73
CA ARG A 18 -2.39 -7.69 1.30
C ARG A 18 -2.89 -7.95 -0.11
N GLU A 19 -3.37 -6.91 -0.81
CA GLU A 19 -4.03 -7.03 -2.12
C GLU A 19 -5.19 -8.04 -2.10
N LEU A 20 -6.00 -8.00 -1.03
CA LEU A 20 -7.13 -8.89 -0.84
C LEU A 20 -8.43 -8.09 -0.73
N MET A 21 -9.44 -8.54 -1.45
CA MET A 21 -10.82 -8.13 -1.25
C MET A 21 -11.55 -9.25 -0.52
N TYR A 22 -12.06 -8.95 0.66
CA TYR A 22 -12.96 -9.82 1.39
C TYR A 22 -14.40 -9.36 1.18
N TYR A 23 -15.33 -10.27 1.08
CA TYR A 23 -16.75 -9.98 0.94
C TYR A 23 -17.57 -11.17 1.40
N SER A 24 -18.84 -10.95 1.70
CA SER A 24 -19.76 -12.02 2.02
C SER A 24 -20.53 -12.43 0.78
N SER A 25 -20.61 -13.73 0.49
CA SER A 25 -21.35 -14.29 -0.64
C SER A 25 -22.28 -15.41 -0.20
N ASN A 26 -23.46 -15.49 -0.79
CA ASN A 26 -24.39 -16.59 -0.62
C ASN A 26 -24.35 -17.60 -1.78
N GLN A 27 -23.21 -17.73 -2.43
CA GLN A 27 -23.01 -18.63 -3.57
C GLN A 27 -23.29 -20.11 -3.19
N ASP A 28 -22.96 -20.52 -1.95
CA ASP A 28 -23.43 -21.78 -1.39
C ASP A 28 -24.75 -21.57 -0.65
N LEU A 29 -25.84 -21.71 -1.40
CA LEU A 29 -27.20 -21.50 -0.88
C LEU A 29 -27.58 -22.40 0.31
N SER A 30 -26.80 -23.43 0.60
CA SER A 30 -27.05 -24.33 1.74
C SER A 30 -26.44 -23.83 3.06
N MET A 31 -25.54 -22.83 3.00
CA MET A 31 -24.71 -22.41 4.13
C MET A 31 -24.98 -20.97 4.59
N GLY A 32 -25.81 -20.19 3.90
CA GLY A 32 -26.02 -18.77 4.18
C GLY A 32 -24.97 -17.86 3.52
N PHE A 33 -24.64 -16.75 4.17
CA PHE A 33 -23.55 -15.87 3.72
C PHE A 33 -22.23 -16.33 4.31
N ASP A 34 -21.27 -16.63 3.45
CA ASP A 34 -19.91 -16.99 3.78
C ASP A 34 -18.92 -15.87 3.42
N ILE A 35 -17.85 -15.73 4.17
CA ILE A 35 -16.76 -14.83 3.80
C ILE A 35 -15.90 -15.49 2.73
N ASP A 36 -15.84 -14.82 1.58
CA ASP A 36 -14.94 -15.13 0.49
C ASP A 36 -13.84 -14.06 0.40
N TYR A 37 -12.72 -14.41 -0.22
CA TYR A 37 -11.69 -13.44 -0.57
C TYR A 37 -11.17 -13.68 -1.98
N SER A 38 -10.76 -12.57 -2.62
CA SER A 38 -10.08 -12.59 -3.91
C SER A 38 -8.77 -11.81 -3.82
N SER A 39 -7.70 -12.33 -4.40
CA SER A 39 -6.45 -11.62 -4.56
C SER A 39 -6.50 -10.73 -5.80
N GLY A 40 -5.94 -9.54 -5.70
CA GLY A 40 -5.86 -8.61 -6.81
C GLY A 40 -5.80 -7.14 -6.40
N PHE A 41 -5.69 -6.28 -7.40
CA PHE A 41 -5.58 -4.85 -7.21
C PHE A 41 -6.26 -4.07 -8.34
N LEU A 42 -6.91 -2.97 -8.04
CA LEU A 42 -7.51 -2.02 -9.01
C LEU A 42 -8.29 -2.69 -10.14
N ASN A 43 -9.25 -3.45 -10.06
CA ASN A 43 -10.06 -4.12 -11.11
C ASN A 43 -9.46 -5.38 -11.75
N LYS A 44 -8.33 -5.89 -11.26
CA LYS A 44 -7.76 -7.17 -11.68
C LYS A 44 -7.82 -8.14 -10.50
N TRP A 45 -8.95 -8.82 -10.35
CA TRP A 45 -9.19 -9.77 -9.27
C TRP A 45 -9.05 -11.21 -9.79
N GLU A 46 -8.49 -12.10 -8.98
CA GLU A 46 -8.45 -13.52 -9.24
C GLU A 46 -9.77 -14.21 -8.84
N SER A 47 -9.88 -15.49 -9.12
CA SER A 47 -11.04 -16.28 -8.69
C SER A 47 -11.17 -16.27 -7.17
N SER A 48 -12.40 -16.12 -6.71
CA SER A 48 -12.77 -16.15 -5.30
C SER A 48 -12.35 -17.45 -4.61
N LYS A 49 -12.02 -17.35 -3.32
CA LYS A 49 -11.72 -18.47 -2.43
C LYS A 49 -12.46 -18.31 -1.12
N PRO A 50 -13.08 -19.38 -0.60
CA PRO A 50 -13.75 -19.32 0.69
C PRO A 50 -12.75 -19.14 1.84
N TYR A 51 -13.09 -18.31 2.81
CA TYR A 51 -12.31 -18.16 4.04
C TYR A 51 -12.71 -19.20 5.09
N SER A 52 -12.40 -20.45 4.81
CA SER A 52 -12.86 -21.62 5.55
C SER A 52 -12.49 -21.66 7.04
N GLN A 53 -11.57 -20.78 7.51
CA GLN A 53 -11.24 -20.67 8.93
C GLN A 53 -12.35 -20.05 9.78
N ILE A 54 -13.23 -19.27 9.15
CA ILE A 54 -14.31 -18.56 9.85
C ILE A 54 -15.70 -18.95 9.34
N ASN A 55 -15.80 -19.45 8.12
CA ASN A 55 -17.08 -19.85 7.53
C ASN A 55 -17.70 -21.04 8.28
N SER A 56 -19.01 -21.05 8.40
CA SER A 56 -19.79 -22.06 9.13
C SER A 56 -21.13 -22.31 8.41
N ILE A 57 -22.03 -23.07 9.01
CA ILE A 57 -23.40 -23.26 8.50
C ILE A 57 -24.33 -22.06 8.77
N TYR A 58 -23.79 -20.95 9.27
CA TYR A 58 -24.53 -19.73 9.61
C TYR A 58 -24.03 -18.59 8.74
N ASP A 59 -24.72 -17.44 8.81
CA ASP A 59 -24.28 -16.25 8.08
C ASP A 59 -23.02 -15.65 8.71
N GLU A 60 -22.00 -15.44 7.89
CA GLU A 60 -20.81 -14.67 8.20
C GLU A 60 -20.76 -13.41 7.33
N THR A 61 -20.67 -12.24 7.96
CA THR A 61 -20.72 -10.95 7.28
C THR A 61 -19.77 -9.92 7.90
N TYR A 62 -19.58 -8.79 7.24
CA TYR A 62 -18.81 -7.64 7.78
C TYR A 62 -17.39 -7.98 8.22
N PHE A 63 -16.70 -8.85 7.47
CA PHE A 63 -15.31 -9.15 7.78
C PHE A 63 -14.44 -7.91 7.60
N SER A 64 -13.56 -7.64 8.57
CA SER A 64 -12.60 -6.55 8.53
C SER A 64 -11.30 -6.93 9.22
N VAL A 65 -10.17 -6.55 8.63
CA VAL A 65 -8.83 -6.75 9.17
C VAL A 65 -8.42 -5.50 9.95
N ILE A 66 -8.05 -5.67 11.21
CA ILE A 66 -7.57 -4.58 12.07
C ILE A 66 -6.04 -4.59 12.17
N SER A 67 -5.45 -5.80 12.14
CA SER A 67 -4.00 -5.98 12.15
C SER A 67 -3.67 -7.37 11.59
N ASP A 68 -2.40 -7.69 11.45
CA ASP A 68 -1.96 -9.02 11.00
C ASP A 68 -2.49 -10.19 11.83
N THR A 69 -2.89 -9.91 13.05
CA THR A 69 -3.32 -10.93 14.02
C THR A 69 -4.74 -10.78 14.49
N VAL A 70 -5.42 -9.70 14.13
CA VAL A 70 -6.77 -9.41 14.63
C VAL A 70 -7.67 -9.02 13.47
N SER A 71 -8.76 -9.75 13.33
CA SER A 71 -9.85 -9.42 12.41
C SER A 71 -11.19 -9.55 13.14
N TYR A 72 -12.20 -8.81 12.68
CA TYR A 72 -13.55 -8.89 13.16
C TYR A 72 -14.49 -9.35 12.05
N PHE A 73 -15.54 -10.03 12.43
CA PHE A 73 -16.64 -10.37 11.54
C PHE A 73 -17.94 -10.53 12.36
N SER A 74 -19.08 -10.43 11.71
CA SER A 74 -20.36 -10.75 12.31
C SER A 74 -20.77 -12.16 11.92
N SER A 75 -21.36 -12.91 12.86
CA SER A 75 -21.94 -14.21 12.56
C SER A 75 -23.21 -14.46 13.34
N SER A 76 -24.15 -15.17 12.73
CA SER A 76 -25.37 -15.63 13.36
C SER A 76 -25.21 -16.99 14.07
N ARG A 77 -23.96 -17.48 14.25
CA ARG A 77 -23.66 -18.84 14.78
C ARG A 77 -23.94 -19.06 16.24
N TYR A 78 -24.29 -18.05 17.03
CA TYR A 78 -24.56 -18.27 18.45
C TYR A 78 -25.64 -17.40 19.08
N ASN A 79 -26.46 -18.07 19.83
CA ASN A 79 -27.21 -17.76 21.04
C ASN A 79 -28.36 -16.75 20.92
N CYS A 80 -29.43 -17.22 20.37
CA CYS A 80 -30.67 -16.89 21.06
C CYS A 80 -31.11 -18.12 21.89
N SER A 81 -30.99 -18.09 23.20
CA SER A 81 -31.52 -19.09 24.10
C SER A 81 -33.05 -19.14 24.05
N ASP A 82 -33.66 -18.24 23.33
CA ASP A 82 -35.11 -18.14 23.10
C ASP A 82 -35.36 -17.97 21.59
N SER A 83 -36.22 -18.79 21.11
CA SER A 83 -36.70 -19.11 19.76
C SER A 83 -37.04 -17.96 18.78
N ILE A 84 -36.34 -16.85 18.79
CA ILE A 84 -36.47 -15.75 17.81
C ILE A 84 -35.08 -15.48 17.20
N SER A 85 -34.83 -16.12 16.09
CA SER A 85 -33.63 -16.07 15.29
C SER A 85 -33.48 -14.75 14.54
N CYS A 86 -32.77 -13.77 15.09
CA CYS A 86 -32.41 -12.55 14.30
C CYS A 86 -31.20 -11.81 14.82
N CYS A 87 -30.31 -12.43 15.58
CA CYS A 87 -29.17 -11.74 16.17
C CYS A 87 -27.85 -12.23 15.53
N SER A 88 -27.05 -11.30 15.02
CA SER A 88 -25.67 -11.55 14.68
C SER A 88 -24.79 -10.93 15.75
N ASP A 89 -23.82 -11.70 16.23
CA ASP A 89 -22.82 -11.25 17.19
C ASP A 89 -21.51 -10.88 16.49
N ILE A 90 -20.70 -10.04 17.11
CA ILE A 90 -19.37 -9.67 16.61
C ILE A 90 -18.34 -10.65 17.16
N TYR A 91 -17.64 -11.28 16.27
CA TYR A 91 -16.57 -12.23 16.58
C TYR A 91 -15.20 -11.62 16.30
N VAL A 92 -14.23 -12.05 17.09
CA VAL A 92 -12.82 -11.67 16.92
C VAL A 92 -12.03 -12.90 16.47
N LEU A 93 -11.47 -12.85 15.27
CA LEU A 93 -10.46 -13.81 14.84
C LEU A 93 -9.10 -13.33 15.34
N LYS A 94 -8.48 -14.09 16.25
CA LYS A 94 -7.09 -13.85 16.69
C LYS A 94 -6.19 -14.92 16.09
N LYS A 95 -5.28 -14.51 15.22
CA LYS A 95 -4.25 -15.37 14.70
C LYS A 95 -3.14 -15.49 15.74
N ALA A 96 -2.96 -16.66 16.32
CA ALA A 96 -1.85 -16.89 17.23
C ALA A 96 -0.54 -16.85 16.47
N PHE A 97 0.42 -16.04 16.90
CA PHE A 97 1.79 -16.19 16.43
C PHE A 97 2.33 -17.54 16.91
N SER A 98 2.79 -18.37 15.97
CA SER A 98 3.55 -19.55 16.35
C SER A 98 4.88 -19.12 16.99
N ARG A 99 5.43 -19.92 17.90
CA ARG A 99 6.79 -19.67 18.44
C ARG A 99 7.85 -19.59 17.34
N ASP A 100 7.63 -20.29 16.23
CA ASP A 100 8.49 -20.29 15.04
C ASP A 100 8.42 -18.96 14.26
N ASP A 101 7.30 -18.24 14.29
CA ASP A 101 7.18 -16.91 13.69
C ASP A 101 7.99 -15.88 14.48
N LYS A 102 8.12 -16.04 15.82
CA LYS A 102 8.99 -15.20 16.65
C LYS A 102 10.49 -15.41 16.39
N LEU A 103 10.89 -16.60 15.93
CA LEU A 103 12.30 -16.94 15.64
C LEU A 103 12.71 -16.63 14.19
N LYS A 104 11.76 -16.43 13.27
CA LYS A 104 12.03 -16.06 11.87
C LYS A 104 12.18 -14.56 11.65
N PHE A 105 12.02 -13.71 12.64
CA PHE A 105 12.41 -12.30 12.60
C PHE A 105 13.91 -12.10 12.66
N SER A 106 14.65 -12.74 11.78
CA SER A 106 15.93 -12.19 11.32
C SER A 106 15.56 -11.05 10.37
N GLN A 107 15.51 -9.85 10.92
CA GLN A 107 15.13 -8.59 10.29
C GLN A 107 15.93 -8.32 9.02
N LYS A 108 15.51 -8.85 7.91
CA LYS A 108 16.03 -8.45 6.61
C LYS A 108 14.92 -7.69 5.89
N PHE A 109 14.88 -6.38 6.10
CA PHE A 109 14.07 -5.51 5.26
C PHE A 109 14.49 -5.67 3.81
N GLU A 110 13.53 -5.80 2.92
CA GLU A 110 13.79 -5.83 1.47
C GLU A 110 14.07 -4.41 0.96
N LEU A 111 15.24 -3.89 1.23
CA LEU A 111 15.68 -2.56 0.85
C LEU A 111 16.74 -2.63 -0.26
N PRO A 112 16.88 -1.55 -1.06
CA PRO A 112 16.09 -0.33 -1.05
C PRO A 112 14.72 -0.49 -1.73
N ILE A 113 13.72 0.32 -1.32
CA ILE A 113 12.41 0.42 -1.96
C ILE A 113 12.34 1.73 -2.73
N ASN A 114 11.98 1.68 -4.02
CA ASN A 114 11.83 2.86 -4.86
C ASN A 114 10.34 3.17 -5.09
N LEU A 115 9.90 4.33 -4.65
CA LEU A 115 8.53 4.82 -4.77
C LEU A 115 8.48 5.85 -5.89
N TYR A 116 7.80 5.54 -6.99
CA TYR A 116 7.83 6.33 -8.21
C TYR A 116 6.70 7.35 -8.28
N PHE A 117 6.96 8.46 -8.97
CA PHE A 117 6.02 9.56 -9.18
C PHE A 117 5.87 9.87 -10.67
N HIS A 118 4.67 10.29 -11.07
CA HIS A 118 4.49 10.93 -12.36
C HIS A 118 5.33 12.20 -12.46
N ASN A 119 5.57 12.65 -13.70
CA ASN A 119 6.30 13.89 -13.93
C ASN A 119 5.65 15.04 -13.18
N ASP A 120 6.48 15.87 -12.54
CA ASP A 120 6.09 17.09 -11.84
C ASP A 120 5.01 16.89 -10.75
N GLN A 121 4.91 15.69 -10.18
CA GLN A 121 4.01 15.35 -9.08
C GLN A 121 4.78 14.99 -7.80
N PRO A 122 4.17 15.22 -6.63
CA PRO A 122 2.86 15.85 -6.37
C PRO A 122 2.89 17.38 -6.56
N ASP A 123 1.70 17.97 -6.77
CA ASP A 123 1.45 19.41 -6.85
C ASP A 123 2.38 20.16 -7.83
N CYS A 124 2.03 20.13 -9.10
CA CYS A 124 2.85 20.75 -10.15
C CYS A 124 3.01 22.27 -9.96
N CYS A 125 4.05 22.79 -10.63
CA CYS A 125 4.23 24.19 -10.96
C CYS A 125 4.47 25.12 -9.74
N THR A 126 4.99 24.59 -8.61
CA THR A 126 5.32 25.34 -7.40
C THR A 126 6.73 25.05 -6.88
N LEU A 127 7.28 26.00 -6.13
CA LEU A 127 8.54 25.83 -5.39
C LEU A 127 8.32 25.36 -3.95
N ASP A 128 7.07 25.03 -3.57
CA ASP A 128 6.79 24.48 -2.27
C ASP A 128 7.56 23.18 -2.04
N THR A 129 7.99 22.98 -0.83
CA THR A 129 8.81 21.82 -0.44
C THR A 129 8.01 20.74 0.28
N THR A 130 6.73 21.01 0.58
CA THR A 130 5.78 20.12 1.23
C THR A 130 4.51 19.99 0.40
N THR A 131 3.70 18.98 0.68
CA THR A 131 2.39 18.73 0.07
C THR A 131 1.43 18.18 1.11
N ASN A 132 0.14 18.36 0.89
CA ASN A 132 -0.91 17.71 1.67
C ASN A 132 -1.27 16.32 1.13
N LYS A 133 -0.87 16.01 -0.12
CA LYS A 133 -1.10 14.69 -0.71
C LYS A 133 -0.23 13.64 -0.02
N ASP A 134 -0.80 12.48 0.24
CA ASP A 134 -0.01 11.32 0.62
C ASP A 134 0.52 10.56 -0.61
N TYR A 135 1.37 9.54 -0.36
CA TYR A 135 1.95 8.77 -1.46
C TYR A 135 0.93 7.86 -2.14
N TYR A 136 -0.10 7.39 -1.45
CA TYR A 136 -1.14 6.55 -2.07
C TYR A 136 -1.92 7.32 -3.15
N GLU A 137 -2.29 8.55 -2.88
CA GLU A 137 -2.94 9.42 -3.88
C GLU A 137 -2.05 9.60 -5.11
N SER A 138 -0.75 9.92 -4.90
CA SER A 138 0.22 10.09 -5.98
C SER A 138 0.45 8.80 -6.78
N TYR A 139 0.45 7.65 -6.10
CA TYR A 139 0.59 6.33 -6.70
C TYR A 139 -0.63 5.96 -7.57
N VAL A 140 -1.85 6.18 -7.07
CA VAL A 140 -3.09 5.90 -7.80
C VAL A 140 -3.17 6.79 -9.04
N ASP A 141 -2.93 8.11 -8.88
CA ASP A 141 -2.92 9.05 -10.00
C ASP A 141 -1.92 8.61 -11.09
N TYR A 142 -0.73 8.16 -10.69
CA TYR A 142 0.28 7.68 -11.64
C TYR A 142 -0.12 6.36 -12.30
N TYR A 143 -0.66 5.42 -11.55
CA TYR A 143 -1.10 4.13 -12.10
C TYR A 143 -2.19 4.29 -13.15
N LEU A 144 -3.14 5.22 -12.97
CA LEU A 144 -4.22 5.50 -13.92
C LEU A 144 -3.70 6.01 -15.27
N LEU A 145 -2.49 6.57 -15.32
CA LEU A 145 -1.84 7.00 -16.55
C LEU A 145 -1.15 5.87 -17.34
N LYS A 146 -1.18 4.62 -16.86
CA LYS A 146 -0.49 3.47 -17.48
C LYS A 146 -0.76 3.36 -18.98
N ASN A 147 -2.00 3.44 -19.40
CA ASN A 147 -2.36 3.33 -20.81
C ASN A 147 -1.81 4.48 -21.65
N GLN A 148 -1.84 5.71 -21.13
CA GLN A 148 -1.25 6.88 -21.80
C GLN A 148 0.25 6.71 -22.03
N TYR A 149 0.98 6.21 -21.02
CA TYR A 149 2.40 5.90 -21.14
C TYR A 149 2.69 4.81 -22.16
N TYR A 150 1.85 3.77 -22.19
CA TYR A 150 1.98 2.67 -23.16
C TYR A 150 1.69 3.14 -24.59
N ASP A 151 0.61 3.89 -24.80
CA ASP A 151 0.22 4.37 -26.13
C ASP A 151 1.26 5.30 -26.74
N PHE A 152 1.95 6.10 -25.89
CA PHE A 152 3.00 6.98 -26.34
C PHE A 152 4.24 6.22 -26.86
N ASN A 153 4.70 5.21 -26.14
CA ASN A 153 5.95 4.49 -26.44
C ASN A 153 5.75 3.14 -27.13
N ARG A 154 4.58 2.50 -26.97
CA ARG A 154 4.26 1.12 -27.39
C ARG A 154 5.37 0.13 -27.02
N ASN A 155 5.98 0.32 -25.84
CA ASN A 155 7.13 -0.43 -25.35
C ASN A 155 6.74 -1.32 -24.17
N ASN A 156 7.08 -2.60 -24.23
CA ASN A 156 6.85 -3.55 -23.15
C ASN A 156 7.57 -3.17 -21.85
N GLN A 157 8.66 -2.41 -21.90
CA GLN A 157 9.34 -1.91 -20.69
C GLN A 157 8.45 -1.00 -19.84
N ILE A 158 7.52 -0.27 -20.46
CA ILE A 158 6.55 0.57 -19.74
C ILE A 158 5.55 -0.32 -19.00
N ILE A 159 5.06 -1.39 -19.63
CA ILE A 159 4.16 -2.33 -18.96
C ILE A 159 4.87 -2.95 -17.75
N SER A 160 6.08 -3.47 -17.96
CA SER A 160 6.89 -4.06 -16.90
C SER A 160 7.20 -3.05 -15.79
N PHE A 161 7.43 -1.77 -16.12
CA PHE A 161 7.62 -0.73 -15.11
C PHE A 161 6.38 -0.61 -14.20
N PHE A 162 5.18 -0.51 -14.76
CA PHE A 162 3.95 -0.37 -13.96
C PHE A 162 3.64 -1.63 -13.14
N GLU A 163 3.85 -2.81 -13.71
CA GLU A 163 3.53 -4.09 -13.06
C GLU A 163 4.62 -4.57 -12.09
N ASP A 164 5.88 -4.48 -12.50
CA ASP A 164 6.99 -5.05 -11.73
C ASP A 164 7.72 -4.02 -10.86
N SER A 165 7.63 -2.72 -11.17
CA SER A 165 8.31 -1.70 -10.39
C SER A 165 7.34 -0.87 -9.56
N LEU A 166 6.35 -0.24 -10.17
CA LEU A 166 5.44 0.65 -9.46
C LEU A 166 4.60 -0.12 -8.43
N ILE A 167 3.87 -1.16 -8.85
CA ILE A 167 2.99 -1.94 -7.97
C ILE A 167 3.80 -2.72 -6.93
N LYS A 168 4.81 -3.49 -7.36
CA LYS A 168 5.58 -4.33 -6.41
C LYS A 168 6.31 -3.52 -5.35
N ASN A 169 6.84 -2.33 -5.69
CA ASN A 169 7.49 -1.49 -4.69
C ASN A 169 6.49 -0.84 -3.72
N PHE A 170 5.29 -0.48 -4.19
CA PHE A 170 4.24 -0.02 -3.29
C PHE A 170 3.86 -1.10 -2.26
N ASN A 171 3.70 -2.35 -2.70
CA ASN A 171 3.41 -3.46 -1.80
C ASN A 171 4.55 -3.76 -0.82
N LYS A 172 5.81 -3.70 -1.30
CA LYS A 172 6.98 -3.80 -0.42
C LYS A 172 7.01 -2.68 0.63
N PHE A 173 6.57 -1.49 0.26
CA PHE A 173 6.50 -0.36 1.16
C PHE A 173 5.45 -0.55 2.25
N ASN A 174 4.26 -1.03 1.90
CA ASN A 174 3.22 -1.36 2.88
C ASN A 174 3.70 -2.46 3.84
N ASN A 175 4.30 -3.52 3.32
CA ASN A 175 4.89 -4.58 4.15
C ASN A 175 6.00 -4.06 5.07
N LEU A 176 6.79 -3.09 4.64
CA LEU A 176 7.80 -2.44 5.48
C LEU A 176 7.13 -1.67 6.62
N ILE A 177 6.07 -0.89 6.34
CA ILE A 177 5.37 -0.13 7.38
C ILE A 177 4.75 -1.08 8.42
N ASP A 178 4.15 -2.20 7.99
CA ASP A 178 3.61 -3.22 8.91
C ASP A 178 4.70 -3.84 9.81
N GLN A 179 5.90 -4.08 9.25
CA GLN A 179 7.06 -4.52 10.04
C GLN A 179 7.51 -3.44 11.04
N ILE A 180 7.53 -2.17 10.64
CA ILE A 180 7.84 -1.04 11.53
C ILE A 180 6.84 -0.97 12.67
N ILE A 181 5.53 -1.03 12.40
CA ILE A 181 4.47 -1.06 13.42
C ILE A 181 4.71 -2.19 14.43
N THR A 182 5.04 -3.37 13.93
CA THR A 182 5.33 -4.54 14.79
C THR A 182 6.51 -4.29 15.71
N LEU A 183 7.59 -3.69 15.20
CA LEU A 183 8.81 -3.43 15.96
C LEU A 183 8.62 -2.35 17.04
N VAL A 184 7.96 -1.23 16.70
CA VAL A 184 7.72 -0.17 17.67
C VAL A 184 6.77 -0.61 18.79
N ARG A 185 5.78 -1.46 18.48
CA ARG A 185 4.92 -2.10 19.48
C ARG A 185 5.67 -3.07 20.40
N GLN A 186 6.81 -3.60 19.95
CA GLN A 186 7.73 -4.40 20.77
C GLN A 186 8.70 -3.54 21.59
N GLY A 187 8.60 -2.20 21.53
CA GLY A 187 9.46 -1.28 22.27
C GLY A 187 10.78 -0.97 21.55
N LYS A 188 10.93 -1.31 20.27
CA LYS A 188 12.11 -0.97 19.47
C LYS A 188 12.04 0.47 18.99
N SER A 189 13.19 1.14 18.92
CA SER A 189 13.34 2.43 18.25
C SER A 189 13.93 2.25 16.86
N LEU A 190 13.56 3.12 15.92
CA LEU A 190 13.91 2.99 14.51
C LEU A 190 14.38 4.33 13.93
N SER A 191 15.35 4.25 13.02
CA SER A 191 15.72 5.39 12.16
C SER A 191 15.57 5.00 10.70
N ILE A 192 14.74 5.74 9.95
CA ILE A 192 14.42 5.50 8.54
C ILE A 192 15.12 6.55 7.69
N THR A 193 15.93 6.17 6.71
CA THR A 193 16.54 7.10 5.77
C THR A 193 15.77 7.13 4.47
N ILE A 194 15.29 8.31 4.08
CA ILE A 194 14.50 8.57 2.88
C ILE A 194 15.23 9.52 1.96
N GLU A 195 15.45 9.11 0.72
CA GLU A 195 16.11 9.88 -0.34
C GLU A 195 15.09 10.31 -1.39
N GLY A 196 15.11 11.58 -1.80
CA GLY A 196 14.22 12.13 -2.84
C GLY A 196 14.99 12.50 -4.11
N TYR A 197 14.44 12.13 -5.27
CA TYR A 197 15.03 12.36 -6.57
C TYR A 197 14.05 12.99 -7.57
N ALA A 198 14.59 13.73 -8.53
CA ALA A 198 13.88 14.26 -9.68
C ALA A 198 14.68 14.00 -10.95
N SER A 199 14.02 13.83 -12.10
CA SER A 199 14.69 13.79 -13.39
C SER A 199 15.10 15.20 -13.84
N PRO A 200 16.14 15.37 -14.69
CA PRO A 200 16.68 16.68 -15.09
C PRO A 200 15.80 17.37 -16.15
N LEU A 201 14.48 17.44 -15.94
CA LEU A 201 13.53 18.07 -16.85
C LEU A 201 13.32 19.57 -16.57
N PHE A 202 13.61 20.00 -15.36
CA PHE A 202 13.42 21.37 -14.88
C PHE A 202 14.74 21.94 -14.34
N GLU A 203 14.69 23.20 -13.89
CA GLU A 203 15.82 23.85 -13.25
C GLU A 203 16.15 23.22 -11.90
N SER A 204 17.42 23.28 -11.50
CA SER A 204 17.93 22.61 -10.30
C SER A 204 17.19 23.01 -9.02
N LEU A 205 16.87 24.30 -8.85
CA LEU A 205 16.11 24.79 -7.69
C LEU A 205 14.71 24.15 -7.64
N TYR A 206 14.06 24.04 -8.79
CA TYR A 206 12.74 23.40 -8.90
C TYR A 206 12.81 21.91 -8.57
N ASN A 207 13.77 21.19 -9.17
CA ASN A 207 13.98 19.77 -8.95
C ASN A 207 14.33 19.47 -7.50
N GLN A 208 15.07 20.35 -6.84
CA GLN A 208 15.34 20.26 -5.41
C GLN A 208 14.07 20.42 -4.57
N SER A 209 13.21 21.38 -4.87
CA SER A 209 11.93 21.58 -4.22
C SER A 209 10.98 20.41 -4.47
N LEU A 210 10.91 19.91 -5.71
CA LEU A 210 10.13 18.74 -6.10
C LEU A 210 10.56 17.46 -5.36
N SER A 211 11.87 17.25 -5.18
CA SER A 211 12.38 16.10 -4.44
C SER A 211 11.96 16.15 -2.95
N LYS A 212 11.96 17.32 -2.32
CA LYS A 212 11.45 17.53 -0.96
C LYS A 212 9.94 17.28 -0.87
N ARG A 213 9.18 17.76 -1.84
CA ARG A 213 7.72 17.57 -1.93
C ARG A 213 7.34 16.08 -2.06
N ARG A 214 8.10 15.32 -2.86
CA ARG A 214 7.96 13.86 -2.97
C ARG A 214 8.24 13.15 -1.66
N ILE A 215 9.30 13.55 -0.95
CA ILE A 215 9.60 13.02 0.38
C ILE A 215 8.45 13.34 1.35
N SER A 216 7.91 14.57 1.31
CA SER A 216 6.77 14.97 2.15
C SER A 216 5.55 14.08 1.89
N SER A 217 5.25 13.76 0.63
CA SER A 217 4.14 12.86 0.27
C SER A 217 4.33 11.45 0.86
N VAL A 218 5.54 10.90 0.79
CA VAL A 218 5.85 9.59 1.40
C VAL A 218 5.75 9.64 2.93
N LYS A 219 6.24 10.71 3.55
CA LYS A 219 6.13 10.92 4.99
C LYS A 219 4.67 11.00 5.43
N ASN A 220 3.84 11.77 4.72
CA ASN A 220 2.40 11.88 4.98
C ASN A 220 1.74 10.49 4.97
N TYR A 221 2.10 9.63 4.00
CA TYR A 221 1.57 8.28 3.93
C TYR A 221 1.99 7.41 5.11
N ILE A 222 3.26 7.47 5.54
CA ILE A 222 3.73 6.74 6.73
C ILE A 222 2.97 7.22 7.98
N GLU A 223 2.79 8.52 8.14
CA GLU A 223 2.12 9.10 9.31
C GLU A 223 0.61 8.79 9.33
N SER A 224 -0.07 8.80 8.19
CA SER A 224 -1.51 8.52 8.08
C SER A 224 -1.85 7.04 8.01
N TYR A 225 -0.85 6.17 7.86
CA TYR A 225 -1.05 4.74 7.66
C TYR A 225 -1.86 4.11 8.80
N ASP A 226 -2.81 3.27 8.44
CA ASP A 226 -3.69 2.55 9.38
C ASP A 226 -4.26 3.47 10.49
N SER A 227 -4.92 4.55 10.07
CA SER A 227 -5.56 5.51 10.99
C SER A 227 -4.58 6.15 11.98
N TYR A 228 -3.40 6.54 11.50
CA TYR A 228 -2.37 7.24 12.29
C TYR A 228 -1.75 6.40 13.42
N VAL A 229 -1.74 5.09 13.27
CA VAL A 229 -1.21 4.16 14.29
C VAL A 229 0.24 4.46 14.70
N LEU A 230 1.05 5.04 13.79
CA LEU A 230 2.45 5.40 14.06
C LEU A 230 2.64 6.76 14.73
N GLN A 231 1.63 7.62 14.79
CA GLN A 231 1.76 9.00 15.28
C GLN A 231 2.36 9.07 16.69
N GLN A 232 1.86 8.26 17.63
CA GLN A 232 2.37 8.22 19.00
C GLN A 232 3.87 7.84 19.10
N PHE A 233 4.37 7.05 18.15
CA PHE A 233 5.77 6.61 18.12
C PHE A 233 6.70 7.67 17.53
N PHE A 234 6.18 8.54 16.66
CA PHE A 234 6.87 9.75 16.24
C PHE A 234 6.94 10.78 17.38
N GLU A 235 5.82 11.01 18.08
CA GLU A 235 5.73 11.95 19.21
C GLU A 235 6.65 11.57 20.38
N ASN A 236 6.94 10.27 20.56
CA ASN A 236 7.80 9.74 21.61
C ASN A 236 9.25 9.49 21.14
N ASP A 237 9.67 10.03 20.00
CA ASP A 237 11.02 9.87 19.41
C ASP A 237 11.42 8.40 19.19
N GLN A 238 10.45 7.50 19.10
CA GLN A 238 10.70 6.08 18.85
C GLN A 238 10.94 5.78 17.37
N ILE A 239 10.44 6.66 16.48
CA ILE A 239 10.71 6.66 15.04
C ILE A 239 11.35 7.99 14.67
N ASP A 240 12.55 7.93 14.10
CA ASP A 240 13.22 9.07 13.48
C ASP A 240 13.25 8.91 11.95
N ILE A 241 13.03 9.99 11.20
CA ILE A 241 13.10 9.99 9.72
C ILE A 241 14.18 10.96 9.27
N LYS A 242 15.24 10.42 8.68
CA LYS A 242 16.31 11.20 8.03
C LYS A 242 15.94 11.48 6.58
N LEU A 243 15.76 12.73 6.23
CA LEU A 243 15.35 13.18 4.90
C LEU A 243 16.56 13.67 4.09
N MET A 244 16.75 13.12 2.89
CA MET A 244 17.86 13.42 1.99
C MET A 244 17.33 13.80 0.60
N PRO A 245 16.97 15.08 0.35
CA PRO A 245 16.51 15.53 -0.95
C PRO A 245 17.70 15.80 -1.88
N PHE A 246 17.82 15.04 -2.96
CA PHE A 246 18.91 15.17 -3.94
C PHE A 246 18.53 15.98 -5.19
N GLY A 247 17.24 16.14 -5.50
CA GLY A 247 16.84 16.71 -6.79
C GLY A 247 17.35 15.83 -7.94
N GLU A 248 18.02 16.45 -8.93
CA GLU A 248 18.71 15.75 -10.03
C GLU A 248 20.21 15.56 -9.80
N TYR A 249 20.73 15.85 -8.61
CA TYR A 249 22.18 15.91 -8.34
C TYR A 249 22.94 14.61 -8.71
N ASN A 250 22.30 13.47 -8.60
CA ASN A 250 22.88 12.17 -8.95
C ASN A 250 22.44 11.66 -10.32
N SER A 251 21.75 12.48 -11.13
CA SER A 251 21.35 12.08 -12.48
C SER A 251 22.56 12.06 -13.41
N THR A 252 22.65 11.02 -14.22
CA THR A 252 23.60 10.92 -15.33
C THR A 252 22.95 11.25 -16.66
N LEU A 253 21.66 11.56 -16.66
CA LEU A 253 20.89 11.90 -17.86
C LEU A 253 21.14 13.34 -18.27
N GLU A 254 21.23 13.56 -19.57
CA GLU A 254 21.32 14.90 -20.15
C GLU A 254 19.95 15.60 -20.07
N ILE A 255 19.97 16.95 -20.12
CA ILE A 255 18.73 17.72 -20.26
C ILE A 255 18.16 17.41 -21.66
N PRO A 256 16.92 16.87 -21.76
CA PRO A 256 16.38 16.43 -23.03
C PRO A 256 16.04 17.61 -23.95
N LYS A 257 16.27 17.45 -25.24
CA LYS A 257 15.86 18.44 -26.25
C LYS A 257 14.33 18.54 -26.35
N ASN A 258 13.64 17.42 -26.23
CA ASN A 258 12.19 17.33 -26.19
C ASN A 258 11.73 16.86 -24.80
N LYS A 259 11.20 17.77 -24.00
CA LYS A 259 10.75 17.47 -22.63
C LYS A 259 9.50 16.56 -22.63
N ASP A 260 8.60 16.72 -23.59
CA ASP A 260 7.38 15.93 -23.65
C ASP A 260 7.68 14.45 -23.92
N GLU A 261 8.63 14.16 -24.81
CA GLU A 261 9.09 12.79 -25.04
C GLU A 261 9.80 12.21 -23.82
N ALA A 262 10.58 13.02 -23.11
CA ALA A 262 11.30 12.58 -21.92
C ALA A 262 10.37 12.26 -20.75
N ILE A 263 9.17 12.84 -20.68
CA ILE A 263 8.15 12.49 -19.67
C ILE A 263 7.83 10.99 -19.74
N TYR A 264 7.74 10.44 -20.93
CA TYR A 264 7.35 9.05 -21.18
C TYR A 264 8.56 8.10 -21.35
N ASN A 265 9.78 8.60 -21.36
CA ASN A 265 10.98 7.78 -21.51
C ASN A 265 11.32 7.06 -20.19
N ILE A 266 11.59 5.74 -20.28
CA ILE A 266 11.83 4.89 -19.12
C ILE A 266 13.02 5.34 -18.26
N GLU A 267 14.09 5.86 -18.86
CA GLU A 267 15.26 6.32 -18.13
C GLU A 267 14.91 7.49 -17.20
N TYR A 268 14.15 8.49 -17.69
CA TYR A 268 13.68 9.61 -16.88
C TYR A 268 12.61 9.21 -15.87
N ILE A 269 11.77 8.21 -16.20
CA ILE A 269 10.78 7.63 -15.28
C ILE A 269 11.48 7.07 -14.03
N LEU A 270 12.55 6.31 -14.23
CA LEU A 270 13.28 5.65 -13.15
C LEU A 270 14.00 6.62 -12.20
N GLU A 271 14.18 7.88 -12.58
CA GLU A 271 14.75 8.90 -11.70
C GLU A 271 13.73 9.67 -10.89
N ARG A 272 12.46 9.62 -11.23
CA ARG A 272 11.35 10.28 -10.52
C ARG A 272 10.85 9.45 -9.34
N LYS A 273 11.65 9.40 -8.28
CA LYS A 273 11.39 8.49 -7.14
C LYS A 273 11.74 9.09 -5.79
N VAL A 274 11.15 8.50 -4.79
CA VAL A 274 11.65 8.49 -3.41
C VAL A 274 12.16 7.09 -3.11
N ARG A 275 13.30 7.00 -2.47
CA ARG A 275 13.92 5.74 -2.08
C ARG A 275 13.95 5.61 -0.57
N ILE A 276 13.35 4.56 -0.04
CA ILE A 276 13.61 4.13 1.33
C ILE A 276 14.94 3.37 1.30
N ARG A 277 15.99 4.02 1.80
CA ARG A 277 17.36 3.51 1.69
C ARG A 277 17.70 2.49 2.77
N SER A 278 17.41 2.84 4.01
CA SER A 278 17.74 2.02 5.17
C SER A 278 16.73 2.20 6.29
N VAL A 279 16.58 1.16 7.09
CA VAL A 279 15.92 1.16 8.39
C VAL A 279 16.89 0.57 9.39
N GLU A 280 17.26 1.35 10.39
CA GLU A 280 18.12 0.95 11.50
C GLU A 280 17.23 0.72 12.72
N VAL A 281 17.46 -0.37 13.45
CA VAL A 281 16.68 -0.78 14.63
C VAL A 281 17.57 -0.77 15.86
N PHE A 282 17.07 -0.18 16.96
CA PHE A 282 17.79 -0.01 18.21
C PHE A 282 17.09 -0.69 19.40
#